data_0f7ebbd53fa4edcc50d38a6290513b51
#
_entry.id   0f7ebbd53fa4edcc50d38a6290513b51
#
_cell.length_a   1.000
_cell.length_b   1.000
_cell.length_c   1.000
_cell.angle_alpha   90.00
_cell.angle_beta   90.00
_cell.angle_gamma   90.00
#
_symmetry.space_group_name_H-M   'P 1'
#
loop_
_entity.id
_entity.type
_entity.pdbx_description
1 polymer ?
#
loop_
_entity_poly.entity_id
_entity_poly.type
_entity_poly.pdbx_seq_one_letter_code
_entity_poly.pdbx_strand_id
1 'polypeptide(L)'
;MELWDIYDKDRNKTGRTMKRGEPMKDGDYHLVVHICIFSSDGKMLIQQRQPFKDGWSNLWDITVGGSSVAGDTSIDAAAREVREEVGIQLSPAELRKTMTIDFGHGFDDFYTVTKDVDISSLKLQYEEVQQVKWADADEIKSMIDEGIFIPYNKSFIDVLFHFKDHVGTRTAADTSV
;
A
#
# COMPACT_ATOMS: atom_id res chain seq x y z
N MET A 1 2.17 13.99 16.95
CA MET A 1 1.13 14.61 16.06
C MET A 1 1.70 14.58 14.66
N GLU A 2 1.06 13.84 13.76
CA GLU A 2 1.57 13.59 12.42
C GLU A 2 1.29 14.78 11.49
N LEU A 3 2.30 15.20 10.76
CA LEU A 3 2.21 16.25 9.74
C LEU A 3 2.39 15.63 8.36
N TRP A 4 1.64 16.09 7.40
CA TRP A 4 1.78 15.73 5.98
C TRP A 4 2.32 16.89 5.17
N ASP A 5 3.19 16.63 4.21
CA ASP A 5 3.51 17.59 3.16
C ASP A 5 2.31 17.78 2.24
N ILE A 6 2.06 19.03 1.86
CA ILE A 6 1.02 19.38 0.89
C ILE A 6 1.64 19.48 -0.50
N TYR A 7 1.00 18.78 -1.43
CA TYR A 7 1.33 18.78 -2.85
C TYR A 7 0.29 19.59 -3.64
N ASP A 8 0.68 20.07 -4.83
CA ASP A 8 -0.24 20.58 -5.84
C ASP A 8 -0.75 19.44 -6.75
N LYS A 9 -1.65 19.78 -7.69
CA LYS A 9 -2.20 18.80 -8.66
C LYS A 9 -1.16 18.17 -9.59
N ASP A 10 0.00 18.80 -9.75
CA ASP A 10 1.11 18.32 -10.58
C ASP A 10 2.15 17.57 -9.74
N ARG A 11 1.78 17.24 -8.49
CA ARG A 11 2.59 16.47 -7.53
C ARG A 11 3.89 17.17 -7.11
N ASN A 12 3.92 18.50 -7.11
CA ASN A 12 5.02 19.25 -6.53
C ASN A 12 4.73 19.57 -5.07
N LYS A 13 5.75 19.42 -4.19
CA LYS A 13 5.63 19.87 -2.81
C LYS A 13 5.47 21.38 -2.78
N THR A 14 4.42 21.87 -2.12
CA THR A 14 4.13 23.30 -2.00
C THR A 14 4.95 24.02 -0.94
N GLY A 15 5.72 23.29 -0.14
CA GLY A 15 6.42 23.82 1.04
C GLY A 15 5.51 24.01 2.26
N ARG A 16 4.21 23.72 2.14
CA ARG A 16 3.24 23.76 3.26
C ARG A 16 3.07 22.38 3.85
N THR A 17 2.69 22.34 5.11
CA THR A 17 2.29 21.12 5.80
C THR A 17 0.90 21.28 6.41
N MET A 18 0.23 20.15 6.69
CA MET A 18 -1.01 20.10 7.46
C MET A 18 -0.96 18.99 8.50
N LYS A 19 -1.81 19.06 9.50
CA LYS A 19 -1.96 17.99 10.47
C LYS A 19 -2.92 16.92 9.93
N ARG A 20 -2.59 15.67 10.18
CA ARG A 20 -3.50 14.54 9.88
C ARG A 20 -4.86 14.77 10.54
N GLY A 21 -5.93 14.61 9.77
CA GLY A 21 -7.32 14.81 10.22
C GLY A 21 -7.86 16.22 10.10
N GLU A 22 -7.05 17.21 9.73
CA GLU A 22 -7.56 18.50 9.33
C GLU A 22 -8.23 18.42 7.94
N PRO A 23 -9.28 19.26 7.67
CA PRO A 23 -9.91 19.26 6.35
C PRO A 23 -8.94 19.74 5.26
N MET A 24 -8.84 18.94 4.20
CA MET A 24 -8.06 19.30 3.02
C MET A 24 -8.72 20.46 2.27
N LYS A 25 -7.93 21.43 1.82
CA LYS A 25 -8.43 22.54 1.01
C LYS A 25 -8.47 22.15 -0.47
N ASP A 26 -9.34 22.80 -1.23
CA ASP A 26 -9.36 22.62 -2.68
C ASP A 26 -7.98 22.97 -3.28
N GLY A 27 -7.49 22.06 -4.13
CA GLY A 27 -6.18 22.20 -4.74
C GLY A 27 -4.99 21.73 -3.88
N ASP A 28 -5.26 21.26 -2.66
CA ASP A 28 -4.27 20.60 -1.81
C ASP A 28 -4.37 19.09 -1.94
N TYR A 29 -3.23 18.43 -2.02
CA TYR A 29 -3.11 16.98 -2.17
C TYR A 29 -2.11 16.45 -1.16
N HIS A 30 -2.26 15.18 -0.77
CA HIS A 30 -1.27 14.47 0.04
C HIS A 30 -0.84 13.16 -0.62
N LEU A 31 0.18 12.52 -0.09
CA LEU A 31 0.75 11.30 -0.62
C LEU A 31 0.45 10.13 0.31
N VAL A 32 -0.10 9.08 -0.26
CA VAL A 32 -0.34 7.79 0.38
C VAL A 32 0.51 6.74 -0.34
N VAL A 33 0.99 5.77 0.40
CA VAL A 33 1.75 4.64 -0.13
C VAL A 33 1.03 3.33 0.18
N HIS A 34 1.05 2.43 -0.77
CA HIS A 34 0.53 1.08 -0.64
C HIS A 34 1.61 0.08 -1.04
N ILE A 35 1.85 -0.90 -0.23
CA ILE A 35 2.88 -1.90 -0.46
C ILE A 35 2.24 -3.28 -0.52
N CYS A 36 2.50 -4.00 -1.61
CA CYS A 36 2.09 -5.37 -1.82
C CYS A 36 3.32 -6.27 -1.74
N ILE A 37 3.43 -7.07 -0.69
CA ILE A 37 4.51 -8.05 -0.53
C ILE A 37 4.00 -9.39 -1.04
N PHE A 38 4.71 -9.96 -2.00
CA PHE A 38 4.41 -11.26 -2.59
C PHE A 38 5.45 -12.29 -2.15
N SER A 39 5.01 -13.51 -1.91
CA SER A 39 5.87 -14.67 -1.73
C SER A 39 6.37 -15.21 -3.08
N SER A 40 7.40 -16.02 -3.06
CA SER A 40 7.94 -16.68 -4.27
C SER A 40 6.94 -17.65 -4.92
N ASP A 41 5.97 -18.17 -4.17
CA ASP A 41 4.86 -18.99 -4.68
C ASP A 41 3.67 -18.16 -5.20
N GLY A 42 3.80 -16.82 -5.20
CA GLY A 42 2.88 -15.90 -5.86
C GLY A 42 1.68 -15.45 -5.03
N LYS A 43 1.67 -15.66 -3.72
CA LYS A 43 0.63 -15.14 -2.83
C LYS A 43 1.00 -13.76 -2.31
N MET A 44 0.00 -12.95 -2.03
CA MET A 44 0.17 -11.65 -1.36
C MET A 44 0.05 -11.83 0.15
N LEU A 45 0.96 -11.21 0.91
CA LEU A 45 0.77 -11.02 2.35
C LEU A 45 -0.33 -9.98 2.54
N ILE A 46 -1.43 -10.37 3.16
CA ILE A 46 -2.54 -9.49 3.49
C ILE A 46 -2.65 -9.30 4.99
N GLN A 47 -3.16 -8.14 5.41
CA GLN A 47 -3.34 -7.81 6.82
C GLN A 47 -4.82 -7.63 7.16
N GLN A 48 -5.21 -7.92 8.40
CA GLN A 48 -6.50 -7.53 8.94
C GLN A 48 -6.34 -6.31 9.84
N ARG A 49 -7.09 -5.27 9.55
CA ARG A 49 -7.10 -4.03 10.33
C ARG A 49 -7.71 -4.25 11.70
N GLN A 50 -7.25 -3.51 12.69
CA GLN A 50 -7.83 -3.59 14.04
C GLN A 50 -9.31 -3.14 14.04
N PRO A 51 -10.16 -3.76 14.89
CA PRO A 51 -11.59 -3.45 14.94
C PRO A 51 -11.90 -2.04 15.49
N PHE A 52 -10.94 -1.38 16.10
CA PHE A 52 -11.09 -0.01 16.64
C PHE A 52 -10.50 1.07 15.72
N LYS A 53 -10.07 0.71 14.50
CA LYS A 53 -9.57 1.69 13.52
C LYS A 53 -10.69 2.54 12.93
N ASP A 54 -10.40 3.83 12.75
CA ASP A 54 -11.25 4.70 11.95
C ASP A 54 -11.12 4.30 10.47
N GLY A 55 -12.24 4.02 9.84
CA GLY A 55 -12.32 3.58 8.45
C GLY A 55 -11.87 2.13 8.23
N TRP A 56 -12.65 1.39 7.50
CA TRP A 56 -12.42 -0.03 7.14
C TRP A 56 -12.10 -0.93 8.35
N SER A 57 -12.76 -0.66 9.49
CA SER A 57 -12.60 -1.39 10.75
C SER A 57 -12.77 -2.89 10.55
N ASN A 58 -11.85 -3.68 11.09
CA ASN A 58 -11.88 -5.15 11.08
C ASN A 58 -11.83 -5.82 9.70
N LEU A 59 -11.69 -5.05 8.61
CA LEU A 59 -11.55 -5.60 7.27
C LEU A 59 -10.11 -6.02 6.98
N TRP A 60 -9.98 -6.98 6.08
CA TRP A 60 -8.71 -7.31 5.46
C TRP A 60 -8.33 -6.28 4.40
N ASP A 61 -7.04 -6.10 4.21
CA ASP A 61 -6.44 -5.16 3.28
C ASP A 61 -5.19 -5.77 2.62
N ILE A 62 -4.68 -5.13 1.59
CA ILE A 62 -3.34 -5.43 1.04
C ILE A 62 -2.28 -5.31 2.14
N THR A 63 -1.00 -5.62 1.84
CA THR A 63 -0.01 -5.84 2.90
C THR A 63 0.15 -4.66 3.85
N VAL A 64 0.37 -3.45 3.35
CA VAL A 64 0.55 -2.23 4.16
C VAL A 64 0.04 -1.02 3.38
N GLY A 65 -0.55 -0.06 4.08
CA GLY A 65 -0.94 1.22 3.51
C GLY A 65 -0.86 2.35 4.53
N GLY A 66 -0.25 3.47 4.15
CA GLY A 66 -0.11 4.59 5.06
C GLY A 66 0.17 5.91 4.37
N SER A 67 0.03 7.01 5.11
CA SER A 67 0.30 8.35 4.61
C SER A 67 1.78 8.70 4.75
N SER A 68 2.32 9.36 3.72
CA SER A 68 3.65 9.97 3.80
C SER A 68 3.65 11.11 4.82
N VAL A 69 4.56 11.07 5.77
CA VAL A 69 4.75 12.19 6.72
C VAL A 69 5.61 13.30 6.11
N ALA A 70 5.53 14.49 6.69
CA ALA A 70 6.29 15.65 6.21
C ALA A 70 7.80 15.36 6.22
N GLY A 71 8.42 15.58 5.09
CA GLY A 71 9.84 15.33 4.87
C GLY A 71 10.15 14.01 4.17
N ASP A 72 9.27 13.00 4.27
CA ASP A 72 9.46 11.73 3.56
C ASP A 72 9.43 11.92 2.03
N THR A 73 10.16 11.08 1.34
CA THR A 73 9.84 10.73 -0.05
C THR A 73 8.85 9.58 -0.05
N SER A 74 8.23 9.30 -1.19
CA SER A 74 7.31 8.17 -1.34
C SER A 74 7.94 6.82 -0.94
N ILE A 75 9.20 6.60 -1.32
CA ILE A 75 9.90 5.36 -1.01
C ILE A 75 10.31 5.27 0.47
N ASP A 76 10.65 6.40 1.10
CA ASP A 76 10.93 6.45 2.53
C ASP A 76 9.68 6.11 3.35
N ALA A 77 8.53 6.70 2.96
CA ALA A 77 7.24 6.39 3.55
C ALA A 77 6.91 4.89 3.41
N ALA A 78 7.08 4.31 2.21
CA ALA A 78 6.81 2.89 1.98
C ALA A 78 7.69 1.98 2.86
N ALA A 79 8.99 2.27 2.95
CA ALA A 79 9.90 1.48 3.81
C ALA A 79 9.58 1.63 5.31
N ARG A 80 9.19 2.84 5.73
CA ARG A 80 8.81 3.15 7.11
C ARG A 80 7.55 2.40 7.51
N GLU A 81 6.47 2.50 6.71
CA GLU A 81 5.18 1.86 7.00
C GLU A 81 5.32 0.33 7.10
N VAL A 82 6.04 -0.30 6.19
CA VAL A 82 6.29 -1.76 6.25
C VAL A 82 7.03 -2.16 7.53
N ARG A 83 8.02 -1.37 7.93
CA ARG A 83 8.74 -1.63 9.18
C ARG A 83 7.87 -1.44 10.41
N GLU A 84 7.02 -0.41 10.41
CA GLU A 84 6.17 -0.05 11.56
C GLU A 84 5.01 -1.05 11.70
N GLU A 85 4.25 -1.30 10.64
CA GLU A 85 3.03 -2.12 10.71
C GLU A 85 3.31 -3.62 10.85
N VAL A 86 4.29 -4.16 10.11
CA VAL A 86 4.54 -5.61 10.06
C VAL A 86 5.96 -6.04 10.47
N GLY A 87 6.84 -5.08 10.80
CA GLY A 87 8.19 -5.36 11.29
C GLY A 87 9.19 -5.83 10.24
N ILE A 88 8.86 -5.74 8.95
CA ILE A 88 9.75 -6.16 7.86
C ILE A 88 10.70 -5.01 7.50
N GLN A 89 12.00 -5.29 7.46
CA GLN A 89 13.01 -4.35 6.97
C GLN A 89 13.13 -4.47 5.46
N LEU A 90 12.88 -3.38 4.75
CA LEU A 90 13.08 -3.26 3.31
C LEU A 90 14.06 -2.13 3.02
N SER A 91 15.01 -2.38 2.14
CA SER A 91 15.82 -1.32 1.55
C SER A 91 15.06 -0.65 0.39
N PRO A 92 15.34 0.61 0.06
CA PRO A 92 14.75 1.26 -1.12
C PRO A 92 14.93 0.48 -2.42
N ALA A 93 16.03 -0.28 -2.56
CA ALA A 93 16.30 -1.09 -3.74
C ALA A 93 15.36 -2.30 -3.90
N GLU A 94 14.73 -2.78 -2.82
CA GLU A 94 13.75 -3.86 -2.86
C GLU A 94 12.34 -3.35 -3.24
N LEU A 95 12.08 -2.06 -3.04
CA LEU A 95 10.80 -1.42 -3.30
C LEU A 95 10.69 -0.98 -4.76
N ARG A 96 9.82 -1.63 -5.52
CA ARG A 96 9.53 -1.24 -6.90
C ARG A 96 8.19 -0.52 -6.98
N LYS A 97 8.20 0.79 -7.27
CA LYS A 97 6.97 1.51 -7.56
C LYS A 97 6.39 1.03 -8.89
N THR A 98 5.17 0.56 -8.87
CA THR A 98 4.49 -0.04 -10.02
C THR A 98 3.49 0.90 -10.67
N MET A 99 2.79 1.69 -9.88
CA MET A 99 1.81 2.66 -10.37
C MET A 99 1.59 3.79 -9.39
N THR A 100 1.00 4.87 -9.89
CA THR A 100 0.39 5.95 -9.09
C THR A 100 -1.06 6.08 -9.53
N ILE A 101 -1.98 6.21 -8.59
CA ILE A 101 -3.41 6.45 -8.84
C ILE A 101 -3.78 7.75 -8.15
N ASP A 102 -4.37 8.66 -8.90
CA ASP A 102 -4.90 9.90 -8.34
C ASP A 102 -6.25 9.64 -7.68
N PHE A 103 -6.47 10.23 -6.52
CA PHE A 103 -7.77 10.27 -5.85
C PHE A 103 -8.09 11.70 -5.43
N GLY A 104 -9.32 11.96 -4.97
CA GLY A 104 -9.87 13.30 -4.76
C GLY A 104 -8.93 14.37 -4.21
N HIS A 105 -8.11 14.04 -3.20
CA HIS A 105 -7.15 14.95 -2.58
C HIS A 105 -5.77 14.31 -2.40
N GLY A 106 -5.34 13.44 -3.30
CA GLY A 106 -4.03 12.82 -3.13
C GLY A 106 -3.59 11.90 -4.26
N PHE A 107 -2.47 11.26 -3.99
CA PHE A 107 -1.81 10.31 -4.87
C PHE A 107 -1.53 9.02 -4.08
N ASP A 108 -2.04 7.90 -4.58
CA ASP A 108 -1.72 6.56 -4.09
C ASP A 108 -0.55 5.99 -4.88
N ASP A 109 0.61 5.85 -4.25
CA ASP A 109 1.77 5.18 -4.82
C ASP A 109 1.78 3.71 -4.42
N PHE A 110 1.69 2.82 -5.40
CA PHE A 110 1.74 1.38 -5.19
C PHE A 110 3.13 0.82 -5.44
N TYR A 111 3.61 0.04 -4.47
CA TYR A 111 4.87 -0.68 -4.52
C TYR A 111 4.66 -2.18 -4.50
N THR A 112 5.47 -2.92 -5.24
CA THR A 112 5.54 -4.38 -5.16
C THR A 112 6.92 -4.84 -4.71
N VAL A 113 6.91 -5.86 -3.86
CA VAL A 113 8.12 -6.53 -3.35
C VAL A 113 7.90 -8.02 -3.40
N THR A 114 8.87 -8.79 -3.87
CA THR A 114 8.86 -10.26 -3.73
C THR A 114 9.79 -10.64 -2.60
N LYS A 115 9.22 -11.21 -1.53
CA LYS A 115 9.98 -11.56 -0.33
C LYS A 115 9.25 -12.66 0.45
N ASP A 116 9.91 -13.80 0.62
CA ASP A 116 9.42 -14.83 1.52
C ASP A 116 9.69 -14.43 2.97
N VAL A 117 8.64 -14.43 3.76
CA VAL A 117 8.72 -14.13 5.20
C VAL A 117 7.98 -15.19 5.99
N ASP A 118 8.54 -15.54 7.13
CA ASP A 118 7.85 -16.37 8.13
C ASP A 118 6.88 -15.48 8.91
N ILE A 119 5.58 -15.67 8.68
CA ILE A 119 4.51 -14.91 9.36
C ILE A 119 4.66 -14.96 10.88
N SER A 120 5.11 -16.10 11.43
CA SER A 120 5.27 -16.26 12.87
C SER A 120 6.36 -15.38 13.48
N SER A 121 7.28 -14.88 12.66
CA SER A 121 8.38 -13.99 13.07
C SER A 121 8.03 -12.50 12.99
N LEU A 122 6.89 -12.14 12.39
CA LEU A 122 6.50 -10.76 12.18
C LEU A 122 6.13 -10.06 13.50
N LYS A 123 6.45 -8.78 13.56
CA LYS A 123 6.09 -7.91 14.69
C LYS A 123 5.01 -6.95 14.23
N LEU A 124 3.77 -7.35 14.48
CA LEU A 124 2.61 -6.55 14.10
C LEU A 124 2.43 -5.37 15.05
N GLN A 125 2.24 -4.18 14.49
CA GLN A 125 1.88 -3.00 15.26
C GLN A 125 0.44 -3.13 15.76
N TYR A 126 0.28 -3.25 17.07
CA TYR A 126 -1.03 -3.51 17.70
C TYR A 126 -2.10 -2.46 17.32
N GLU A 127 -1.71 -1.21 17.16
CA GLU A 127 -2.62 -0.11 16.85
C GLU A 127 -3.18 -0.18 15.41
N GLU A 128 -2.52 -0.94 14.53
CA GLU A 128 -2.86 -1.00 13.11
C GLU A 128 -3.34 -2.40 12.70
N VAL A 129 -2.57 -3.43 13.01
CA VAL A 129 -2.69 -4.77 12.44
C VAL A 129 -3.12 -5.79 13.49
N GLN A 130 -4.25 -6.48 13.23
CA GLN A 130 -4.75 -7.55 14.08
C GLN A 130 -4.05 -8.88 13.78
N GLN A 131 -3.95 -9.23 12.50
CA GLN A 131 -3.29 -10.44 11.99
C GLN A 131 -2.93 -10.31 10.52
N VAL A 132 -2.12 -11.26 10.05
CA VAL A 132 -1.71 -11.35 8.65
C VAL A 132 -1.82 -12.79 8.16
N LYS A 133 -1.97 -12.96 6.83
CA LYS A 133 -1.88 -14.27 6.16
C LYS A 133 -1.43 -14.10 4.72
N TRP A 134 -1.00 -15.19 4.12
CA TRP A 134 -0.79 -15.28 2.67
C TRP A 134 -2.11 -15.62 1.98
N ALA A 135 -2.44 -14.92 0.89
CA ALA A 135 -3.64 -15.16 0.10
C ALA A 135 -3.34 -15.02 -1.40
N ASP A 136 -3.98 -15.83 -2.23
CA ASP A 136 -3.96 -15.65 -3.67
C ASP A 136 -5.05 -14.67 -4.14
N ALA A 137 -5.02 -14.33 -5.44
CA ALA A 137 -5.94 -13.35 -6.01
C ALA A 137 -7.41 -13.80 -5.92
N ASP A 138 -7.67 -15.09 -6.08
CA ASP A 138 -9.04 -15.61 -6.06
C ASP A 138 -9.61 -15.62 -4.63
N GLU A 139 -8.77 -15.96 -3.65
CA GLU A 139 -9.14 -15.85 -2.23
C GLU A 139 -9.46 -14.38 -1.86
N ILE A 140 -8.62 -13.43 -2.26
CA ILE A 140 -8.88 -11.99 -2.00
C ILE A 140 -10.19 -11.54 -2.65
N LYS A 141 -10.44 -11.93 -3.91
CA LYS A 141 -11.68 -11.60 -4.62
C LYS A 141 -12.92 -12.21 -3.95
N SER A 142 -12.81 -13.43 -3.41
CA SER A 142 -13.87 -14.05 -2.60
C SER A 142 -14.12 -13.28 -1.32
N MET A 143 -13.08 -12.87 -0.61
CA MET A 143 -13.18 -12.06 0.61
C MET A 143 -13.82 -10.68 0.35
N ILE A 144 -13.62 -10.10 -0.84
CA ILE A 144 -14.31 -8.88 -1.27
C ILE A 144 -15.80 -9.15 -1.43
N ASP A 145 -16.20 -10.26 -2.08
CA ASP A 145 -17.61 -10.65 -2.25
C ASP A 145 -18.31 -10.92 -0.92
N GLU A 146 -17.58 -11.48 0.04
CA GLU A 146 -18.06 -11.74 1.40
C GLU A 146 -18.13 -10.47 2.26
N GLY A 147 -17.59 -9.35 1.79
CA GLY A 147 -17.57 -8.08 2.54
C GLY A 147 -16.61 -8.06 3.72
N ILE A 148 -15.60 -8.94 3.74
CA ILE A 148 -14.57 -9.03 4.79
C ILE A 148 -13.22 -8.47 4.36
N PHE A 149 -13.09 -8.00 3.12
CA PHE A 149 -11.92 -7.29 2.58
C PHE A 149 -12.36 -5.88 2.17
N ILE A 150 -11.43 -4.92 2.19
CA ILE A 150 -11.69 -3.57 1.66
C ILE A 150 -12.21 -3.71 0.23
N PRO A 151 -13.29 -3.01 -0.15
CA PRO A 151 -14.02 -3.24 -1.40
C PRO A 151 -13.28 -2.67 -2.62
N TYR A 152 -12.03 -3.11 -2.85
CA TYR A 152 -11.34 -2.84 -4.09
C TYR A 152 -12.10 -3.43 -5.28
N ASN A 153 -11.95 -2.80 -6.45
CA ASN A 153 -12.41 -3.44 -7.67
C ASN A 153 -11.60 -4.73 -7.91
N LYS A 154 -12.27 -5.85 -8.18
CA LYS A 154 -11.61 -7.15 -8.38
C LYS A 154 -10.57 -7.13 -9.50
N SER A 155 -10.83 -6.39 -10.58
CA SER A 155 -9.86 -6.22 -11.66
C SER A 155 -8.59 -5.46 -11.18
N PHE A 156 -8.72 -4.64 -10.15
CA PHE A 156 -7.56 -4.00 -9.54
C PHE A 156 -6.69 -5.01 -8.79
N ILE A 157 -7.29 -5.97 -8.13
CA ILE A 157 -6.54 -7.10 -7.53
C ILE A 157 -5.76 -7.87 -8.61
N ASP A 158 -6.39 -8.16 -9.75
CA ASP A 158 -5.70 -8.82 -10.86
C ASP A 158 -4.52 -7.99 -11.39
N VAL A 159 -4.65 -6.66 -11.45
CA VAL A 159 -3.56 -5.74 -11.83
C VAL A 159 -2.41 -5.79 -10.81
N LEU A 160 -2.69 -5.78 -9.51
CA LEU A 160 -1.65 -5.89 -8.48
C LEU A 160 -0.88 -7.21 -8.61
N PHE A 161 -1.58 -8.33 -8.83
CA PHE A 161 -0.95 -9.64 -9.03
C PHE A 161 -0.17 -9.73 -10.35
N HIS A 162 -0.62 -9.03 -11.41
CA HIS A 162 0.15 -8.93 -12.65
C HIS A 162 1.51 -8.28 -12.40
N PHE A 163 1.56 -7.19 -11.63
CA PHE A 163 2.79 -6.46 -11.38
C PHE A 163 3.77 -7.14 -10.43
N LYS A 164 3.40 -8.24 -9.77
CA LYS A 164 4.36 -8.98 -8.94
C LYS A 164 5.56 -9.49 -9.75
N ASP A 165 5.33 -9.97 -10.99
CA ASP A 165 6.33 -10.61 -11.85
C ASP A 165 6.65 -9.82 -13.12
N HIS A 166 5.83 -8.81 -13.47
CA HIS A 166 5.93 -8.11 -14.74
C HIS A 166 6.36 -6.65 -14.56
N VAL A 167 7.16 -6.18 -15.50
CA VAL A 167 7.49 -4.77 -15.66
C VAL A 167 6.77 -4.25 -16.89
N GLY A 168 5.94 -3.22 -16.71
CA GLY A 168 5.10 -2.68 -17.77
C GLY A 168 3.79 -3.46 -17.96
N THR A 169 3.09 -3.16 -19.02
CA THR A 169 1.71 -3.63 -19.28
C THR A 169 1.61 -4.70 -20.38
N ARG A 170 2.74 -5.10 -20.95
CA ARG A 170 2.81 -6.06 -22.07
C ARG A 170 3.36 -7.40 -21.61
N THR A 171 3.01 -8.47 -22.33
CA THR A 171 3.62 -9.79 -22.12
C THR A 171 5.06 -9.81 -22.59
N ALA A 172 5.88 -10.72 -22.08
CA ALA A 172 7.31 -10.82 -22.38
C ALA A 172 7.65 -10.94 -23.90
N ALA A 173 6.70 -11.35 -24.72
CA ALA A 173 6.87 -11.40 -26.18
C ALA A 173 6.99 -10.03 -26.85
N ASP A 174 6.64 -8.94 -26.17
CA ASP A 174 6.60 -7.57 -26.69
C ASP A 174 7.80 -6.71 -26.27
N THR A 175 8.82 -7.28 -25.62
CA THR A 175 9.98 -6.52 -25.10
C THR A 175 11.08 -6.29 -26.14
N SER A 176 10.82 -6.53 -27.42
CA SER A 176 11.74 -6.18 -28.51
C SER A 176 11.50 -4.74 -28.99
N VAL A 177 11.96 -3.77 -28.24
CA VAL A 177 12.23 -2.40 -28.69
C VAL A 177 13.65 -2.04 -28.32
#